data_7a43402fcbd98567d99090cf724f36b5
#
_entry.id   7a43402fcbd98567d99090cf724f36b5
#
_cell.length_a   1.000
_cell.length_b   1.000
_cell.length_c   1.000
_cell.angle_alpha   90.00
_cell.angle_beta   90.00
_cell.angle_gamma   90.00
#
_symmetry.space_group_name_H-M   'P 1'
#
loop_
_entity.id
_entity.type
_entity.pdbx_description
1 polymer ?
#
loop_
_entity_poly.entity_id
_entity_poly.type
_entity_poly.pdbx_seq_one_letter_code
_entity_poly.pdbx_strand_id
1 'polypeptide(L)'
;LFRSGQNAVWYGGITIMIGHIILAIPSTNTFFIGLIFVVLGTGLLKPNISAMVGQLYGDQDTRRDSGYTIYYMGINLGSVIGNLVCGYLATNWGYHYAFGAAAIGMAIGLIQYRMTQYKLGTIATGPTVSMSATGIRNSWVGVLIFLVSLAVVTFLMSTGALIIDVVSVATSVAYIFTAIFVIYYAAIFFFGNLDSAEKKRMISLLLICVASACFWAGFEQAGSSLNIFAHEN
;
A
#
# COMPACT_ATOMS: atom_id res chain seq x y z
N LEU A 1 -12.19 -16.43 2.64
CA LEU A 1 -11.42 -15.29 3.15
C LEU A 1 -11.59 -14.05 2.26
N PHE A 2 -11.46 -14.16 0.93
CA PHE A 2 -11.47 -13.02 -0.01
C PHE A 2 -12.84 -12.67 -0.60
N ARG A 3 -13.92 -13.22 -0.07
CA ARG A 3 -15.29 -12.98 -0.55
C ARG A 3 -15.94 -11.71 0.03
N SER A 4 -15.32 -11.10 1.02
CA SER A 4 -15.86 -9.93 1.73
C SER A 4 -14.76 -8.91 1.96
N GLY A 5 -15.01 -7.66 1.56
CA GLY A 5 -14.10 -6.54 1.83
C GLY A 5 -13.87 -6.33 3.33
N GLN A 6 -14.92 -6.50 4.14
CA GLN A 6 -14.81 -6.44 5.61
C GLN A 6 -13.82 -7.47 6.15
N ASN A 7 -13.88 -8.71 5.68
CA ASN A 7 -12.95 -9.76 6.10
C ASN A 7 -11.54 -9.51 5.58
N ALA A 8 -11.40 -8.98 4.35
CA ALA A 8 -10.10 -8.63 3.80
C ALA A 8 -9.40 -7.53 4.64
N VAL A 9 -10.14 -6.53 5.10
CA VAL A 9 -9.64 -5.49 6.02
C VAL A 9 -9.22 -6.10 7.35
N TRP A 10 -10.06 -6.96 7.94
CA TRP A 10 -9.77 -7.61 9.22
C TRP A 10 -8.50 -8.48 9.16
N TYR A 11 -8.45 -9.42 8.21
CA TYR A 11 -7.30 -10.30 8.07
C TYR A 11 -6.05 -9.56 7.58
N GLY A 12 -6.20 -8.56 6.72
CA GLY A 12 -5.11 -7.69 6.30
C GLY A 12 -4.49 -6.96 7.49
N GLY A 13 -5.32 -6.40 8.36
CA GLY A 13 -4.86 -5.75 9.59
C GLY A 13 -4.15 -6.70 10.56
N ILE A 14 -4.68 -7.92 10.77
CA ILE A 14 -4.01 -8.96 11.57
C ILE A 14 -2.64 -9.30 10.97
N THR A 15 -2.57 -9.45 9.65
CA THR A 15 -1.32 -9.78 8.95
C THR A 15 -0.28 -8.66 9.14
N ILE A 16 -0.69 -7.39 9.04
CA ILE A 16 0.20 -6.24 9.32
C ILE A 16 0.66 -6.25 10.78
N MET A 17 -0.26 -6.48 11.72
CA MET A 17 0.06 -6.54 13.15
C MET A 17 1.11 -7.62 13.45
N ILE A 18 0.93 -8.82 12.91
CA ILE A 18 1.90 -9.92 13.03
C ILE A 18 3.24 -9.49 12.43
N GLY A 19 3.23 -8.84 11.25
CA GLY A 19 4.44 -8.31 10.64
C GLY A 19 5.19 -7.36 11.55
N HIS A 20 4.52 -6.42 12.18
CA HIS A 20 5.14 -5.49 13.13
C HIS A 20 5.65 -6.18 14.41
N ILE A 21 4.94 -7.19 14.91
CA ILE A 21 5.42 -8.01 16.06
C ILE A 21 6.73 -8.73 15.68
N ILE A 22 6.80 -9.31 14.48
CA ILE A 22 8.01 -9.98 13.97
C ILE A 22 9.15 -8.98 13.81
N LEU A 23 8.89 -7.76 13.28
CA LEU A 23 9.87 -6.68 13.16
C LEU A 23 10.38 -6.17 14.51
N ALA A 24 9.59 -6.31 15.57
CA ALA A 24 10.00 -5.96 16.93
C ALA A 24 11.02 -6.95 17.52
N ILE A 25 11.24 -8.12 16.91
CA ILE A 25 12.27 -9.07 17.32
C ILE A 25 13.63 -8.64 16.75
N PRO A 26 14.68 -8.45 17.57
CA PRO A 26 15.98 -7.96 17.13
C PRO A 26 16.79 -9.04 16.39
N SER A 27 16.42 -9.34 15.15
CA SER A 27 17.11 -10.31 14.30
C SER A 27 16.98 -9.93 12.83
N THR A 28 18.06 -10.02 12.06
CA THR A 28 18.04 -9.73 10.63
C THR A 28 17.12 -10.67 9.85
N ASN A 29 17.05 -11.94 10.24
CA ASN A 29 16.21 -12.92 9.56
C ASN A 29 14.70 -12.63 9.77
N THR A 30 14.32 -12.23 10.98
CA THR A 30 12.93 -11.87 11.29
C THR A 30 12.53 -10.57 10.62
N PHE A 31 13.46 -9.66 10.39
CA PHE A 31 13.20 -8.38 9.72
C PHE A 31 12.57 -8.56 8.34
N PHE A 32 13.17 -9.36 7.46
CA PHE A 32 12.63 -9.60 6.12
C PHE A 32 11.29 -10.35 6.15
N ILE A 33 11.14 -11.30 7.07
CA ILE A 33 9.87 -12.01 7.25
C ILE A 33 8.77 -11.03 7.67
N GLY A 34 9.05 -10.16 8.64
CA GLY A 34 8.12 -9.14 9.08
C GLY A 34 7.69 -8.18 7.97
N LEU A 35 8.64 -7.75 7.11
CA LEU A 35 8.34 -6.92 5.94
C LEU A 35 7.38 -7.62 4.96
N ILE A 36 7.58 -8.91 4.70
CA ILE A 36 6.68 -9.69 3.84
C ILE A 36 5.25 -9.67 4.40
N PHE A 37 5.08 -9.90 5.70
CA PHE A 37 3.77 -9.84 6.34
C PHE A 37 3.13 -8.45 6.23
N VAL A 38 3.90 -7.39 6.44
CA VAL A 38 3.41 -6.00 6.29
C VAL A 38 2.97 -5.72 4.86
N VAL A 39 3.74 -6.12 3.86
CA VAL A 39 3.41 -5.94 2.43
C VAL A 39 2.13 -6.70 2.06
N LEU A 40 2.03 -7.98 2.42
CA LEU A 40 0.86 -8.79 2.14
C LEU A 40 -0.39 -8.26 2.83
N GLY A 41 -0.27 -7.88 4.10
CA GLY A 41 -1.38 -7.32 4.86
C GLY A 41 -1.85 -5.96 4.33
N THR A 42 -0.92 -5.10 3.94
CA THR A 42 -1.22 -3.79 3.33
C THR A 42 -1.95 -3.97 1.99
N GLY A 43 -1.52 -4.92 1.17
CA GLY A 43 -2.19 -5.27 -0.08
C GLY A 43 -3.63 -5.74 0.10
N LEU A 44 -3.93 -6.41 1.22
CA LEU A 44 -5.29 -6.81 1.58
C LEU A 44 -6.10 -5.65 2.18
N LEU A 45 -5.51 -4.85 3.06
CA LEU A 45 -6.22 -3.83 3.83
C LEU A 45 -6.52 -2.59 2.99
N LYS A 46 -5.49 -1.99 2.38
CA LYS A 46 -5.57 -0.65 1.79
C LYS A 46 -6.60 -0.51 0.67
N PRO A 47 -6.65 -1.38 -0.36
CA PRO A 47 -7.65 -1.26 -1.42
C PRO A 47 -9.06 -1.54 -0.92
N ASN A 48 -9.23 -2.47 0.01
CA ASN A 48 -10.56 -2.85 0.51
C ASN A 48 -11.16 -1.77 1.41
N ILE A 49 -10.38 -1.14 2.30
CA ILE A 49 -10.89 -0.07 3.16
C ILE A 49 -11.27 1.17 2.33
N SER A 50 -10.48 1.52 1.31
CA SER A 50 -10.80 2.62 0.41
C SER A 50 -12.09 2.36 -0.39
N ALA A 51 -12.26 1.13 -0.90
CA ALA A 51 -13.49 0.72 -1.58
C ALA A 51 -14.72 0.74 -0.66
N MET A 52 -14.56 0.34 0.60
CA MET A 52 -15.63 0.37 1.61
C MET A 52 -16.09 1.79 1.90
N VAL A 53 -15.18 2.76 1.98
CA VAL A 53 -15.55 4.19 2.14
C VAL A 53 -16.46 4.64 0.99
N GLY A 54 -16.13 4.27 -0.25
CA GLY A 54 -16.97 4.57 -1.41
C GLY A 54 -18.36 3.92 -1.36
N GLN A 55 -18.45 2.70 -0.81
CA GLN A 55 -19.71 1.96 -0.69
C GLN A 55 -20.64 2.45 0.45
N LEU A 56 -20.10 3.25 1.39
CA LEU A 56 -20.91 3.89 2.45
C LEU A 56 -21.89 4.93 1.90
N TYR A 57 -21.63 5.43 0.70
CA TYR A 57 -22.41 6.50 0.06
C TYR A 57 -22.96 6.00 -1.27
N GLY A 58 -24.20 6.35 -1.57
CA GLY A 58 -24.79 6.11 -2.90
C GLY A 58 -24.08 6.90 -4.00
N ASP A 59 -24.22 6.47 -5.24
CA ASP A 59 -23.51 7.09 -6.37
C ASP A 59 -23.83 8.59 -6.57
N GLN A 60 -25.00 9.04 -6.12
CA GLN A 60 -25.44 10.44 -6.20
C GLN A 60 -25.35 11.17 -4.85
N ASP A 61 -24.76 10.57 -3.82
CA ASP A 61 -24.66 11.20 -2.51
C ASP A 61 -23.52 12.24 -2.49
N THR A 62 -23.89 13.50 -2.37
CA THR A 62 -22.95 14.65 -2.31
C THR A 62 -21.99 14.59 -1.12
N ARG A 63 -22.29 13.78 -0.09
CA ARG A 63 -21.44 13.59 1.09
C ARG A 63 -20.28 12.62 0.84
N ARG A 64 -20.25 11.93 -0.30
CA ARG A 64 -19.20 10.95 -0.65
C ARG A 64 -17.80 11.58 -0.63
N ASP A 65 -17.66 12.76 -1.20
CA ASP A 65 -16.38 13.49 -1.23
C ASP A 65 -15.94 13.90 0.18
N SER A 66 -16.89 14.35 1.01
CA SER A 66 -16.62 14.65 2.42
C SER A 66 -16.17 13.40 3.19
N GLY A 67 -16.79 12.24 2.92
CA GLY A 67 -16.42 10.96 3.51
C GLY A 67 -14.98 10.56 3.17
N TYR A 68 -14.58 10.70 1.92
CA TYR A 68 -13.19 10.49 1.52
C TYR A 68 -12.24 11.50 2.15
N THR A 69 -12.64 12.78 2.26
CA THR A 69 -11.83 13.80 2.92
C THR A 69 -11.55 13.43 4.38
N ILE A 70 -12.57 13.01 5.14
CA ILE A 70 -12.40 12.55 6.53
C ILE A 70 -11.48 11.32 6.60
N TYR A 71 -11.64 10.37 5.67
CA TYR A 71 -10.78 9.20 5.59
C TYR A 71 -9.30 9.58 5.37
N TYR A 72 -9.02 10.49 4.42
CA TYR A 72 -7.66 10.99 4.19
C TYR A 72 -7.10 11.80 5.35
N MET A 73 -7.93 12.59 6.03
CA MET A 73 -7.51 13.29 7.26
C MET A 73 -7.07 12.27 8.33
N GLY A 74 -7.80 11.17 8.49
CA GLY A 74 -7.43 10.11 9.42
C GLY A 74 -6.08 9.45 9.07
N ILE A 75 -5.81 9.20 7.79
CA ILE A 75 -4.51 8.69 7.32
C ILE A 75 -3.38 9.66 7.67
N ASN A 76 -3.56 10.96 7.35
CA ASN A 76 -2.52 11.96 7.61
C ASN A 76 -2.28 12.18 9.10
N LEU A 77 -3.34 12.22 9.91
CA LEU A 77 -3.22 12.31 11.37
C LEU A 77 -2.48 11.09 11.95
N GLY A 78 -2.82 9.89 11.46
CA GLY A 78 -2.13 8.65 11.84
C GLY A 78 -0.65 8.67 11.45
N SER A 79 -0.31 9.23 10.29
CA SER A 79 1.08 9.40 9.84
C SER A 79 1.86 10.34 10.77
N VAL A 80 1.29 11.50 11.13
CA VAL A 80 1.94 12.45 12.05
C VAL A 80 2.18 11.80 13.42
N ILE A 81 1.14 11.20 14.01
CA ILE A 81 1.25 10.56 15.34
C ILE A 81 2.24 9.38 15.27
N GLY A 82 2.16 8.56 14.22
CA GLY A 82 3.04 7.42 14.03
C GLY A 82 4.51 7.84 13.92
N ASN A 83 4.81 8.86 13.11
CA ASN A 83 6.17 9.36 12.96
C ASN A 83 6.71 9.95 14.27
N LEU A 84 5.91 10.69 15.03
CA LEU A 84 6.33 11.24 16.32
C LEU A 84 6.62 10.13 17.33
N VAL A 85 5.69 9.20 17.51
CA VAL A 85 5.83 8.13 18.51
C VAL A 85 6.94 7.16 18.10
N CYS A 86 6.90 6.65 16.87
CA CYS A 86 7.88 5.66 16.41
C CYS A 86 9.27 6.30 16.24
N GLY A 87 9.36 7.55 15.80
CA GLY A 87 10.61 8.29 15.70
C GLY A 87 11.26 8.49 17.06
N TYR A 88 10.49 8.95 18.06
CA TYR A 88 10.97 9.09 19.43
C TYR A 88 11.48 7.76 20.02
N LEU A 89 10.71 6.69 19.85
CA LEU A 89 11.11 5.36 20.34
C LEU A 89 12.34 4.82 19.60
N ALA A 90 12.41 4.99 18.30
CA ALA A 90 13.55 4.54 17.50
C ALA A 90 14.85 5.23 17.92
N THR A 91 14.78 6.56 18.17
CA THR A 91 15.94 7.36 18.53
C THR A 91 16.43 7.08 19.95
N ASN A 92 15.52 6.90 20.91
CA ASN A 92 15.90 6.79 22.33
C ASN A 92 16.06 5.33 22.80
N TRP A 93 15.30 4.39 22.23
CA TRP A 93 15.24 3.00 22.71
C TRP A 93 15.53 1.97 21.62
N GLY A 94 15.53 2.39 20.35
CA GLY A 94 15.84 1.56 19.20
C GLY A 94 14.60 1.17 18.37
N TYR A 95 14.88 0.77 17.13
CA TYR A 95 13.84 0.49 16.11
C TYR A 95 12.87 -0.62 16.52
N HIS A 96 13.29 -1.59 17.33
CA HIS A 96 12.44 -2.70 17.78
C HIS A 96 11.25 -2.20 18.63
N TYR A 97 11.48 -1.19 19.45
CA TYR A 97 10.40 -0.57 20.23
C TYR A 97 9.45 0.24 19.35
N ALA A 98 9.96 0.89 18.30
CA ALA A 98 9.13 1.59 17.34
C ALA A 98 8.21 0.63 16.58
N PHE A 99 8.71 -0.52 16.12
CA PHE A 99 7.89 -1.56 15.50
C PHE A 99 6.87 -2.16 16.49
N GLY A 100 7.26 -2.35 17.74
CA GLY A 100 6.36 -2.79 18.81
C GLY A 100 5.20 -1.81 19.03
N ALA A 101 5.49 -0.50 19.06
CA ALA A 101 4.47 0.54 19.16
C ALA A 101 3.52 0.53 17.96
N ALA A 102 4.03 0.34 16.75
CA ALA A 102 3.22 0.19 15.56
C ALA A 102 2.29 -1.04 15.63
N ALA A 103 2.78 -2.16 16.18
CA ALA A 103 1.95 -3.35 16.43
C ALA A 103 0.81 -3.07 17.42
N ILE A 104 1.09 -2.35 18.52
CA ILE A 104 0.08 -1.94 19.48
C ILE A 104 -0.95 -1.01 18.84
N GLY A 105 -0.52 -0.02 18.07
CA GLY A 105 -1.41 0.86 17.33
C GLY A 105 -2.34 0.10 16.37
N MET A 106 -1.80 -0.89 15.65
CA MET A 106 -2.60 -1.76 14.78
C MET A 106 -3.59 -2.62 15.58
N ALA A 107 -3.18 -3.16 16.74
CA ALA A 107 -4.06 -3.91 17.62
C ALA A 107 -5.24 -3.06 18.10
N ILE A 108 -5.00 -1.82 18.54
CA ILE A 108 -6.06 -0.87 18.95
C ILE A 108 -7.01 -0.60 17.79
N GLY A 109 -6.47 -0.35 16.59
CA GLY A 109 -7.29 -0.15 15.38
C GLY A 109 -8.15 -1.37 15.03
N LEU A 110 -7.61 -2.58 15.16
CA LEU A 110 -8.34 -3.83 14.93
C LEU A 110 -9.46 -4.04 15.96
N ILE A 111 -9.18 -3.78 17.23
CA ILE A 111 -10.19 -3.86 18.30
C ILE A 111 -11.32 -2.88 18.01
N GLN A 112 -10.98 -1.62 17.71
CA GLN A 112 -11.96 -0.59 17.37
C GLN A 112 -12.77 -0.99 16.11
N TYR A 113 -12.11 -1.49 15.07
CA TYR A 113 -12.77 -1.97 13.87
C TYR A 113 -13.77 -3.08 14.18
N ARG A 114 -13.38 -4.08 14.98
CA ARG A 114 -14.23 -5.20 15.36
C ARG A 114 -15.44 -4.76 16.18
N MET A 115 -15.25 -3.82 17.10
CA MET A 115 -16.31 -3.26 17.95
C MET A 115 -17.32 -2.43 17.13
N THR A 116 -16.88 -1.81 16.04
CA THR A 116 -17.74 -0.93 15.22
C THR A 116 -18.19 -1.57 13.91
N GLN A 117 -17.71 -2.76 13.57
CA GLN A 117 -18.02 -3.47 12.31
C GLN A 117 -19.53 -3.67 12.10
N TYR A 118 -20.30 -3.86 13.16
CA TYR A 118 -21.76 -4.01 13.07
C TYR A 118 -22.46 -2.79 12.45
N LYS A 119 -21.86 -1.58 12.56
CA LYS A 119 -22.37 -0.35 11.97
C LYS A 119 -22.25 -0.33 10.44
N LEU A 120 -21.37 -1.14 9.87
CA LEU A 120 -21.20 -1.27 8.43
C LEU A 120 -22.32 -2.10 7.78
N GLY A 121 -23.07 -2.89 8.58
CA GLY A 121 -24.16 -3.72 8.08
C GLY A 121 -23.70 -4.65 6.95
N THR A 122 -24.38 -4.58 5.81
CA THR A 122 -24.12 -5.40 4.63
C THR A 122 -23.09 -4.82 3.66
N ILE A 123 -22.52 -3.65 3.98
CA ILE A 123 -21.51 -3.01 3.10
C ILE A 123 -20.30 -3.91 2.98
N ALA A 124 -19.85 -4.15 1.74
CA ALA A 124 -18.69 -4.98 1.41
C ALA A 124 -18.72 -6.41 2.01
N THR A 125 -19.90 -6.95 2.35
CA THR A 125 -20.04 -8.34 2.85
C THR A 125 -19.95 -9.38 1.73
N GLY A 126 -20.20 -8.98 0.48
CA GLY A 126 -20.13 -9.82 -0.71
C GLY A 126 -19.04 -9.36 -1.69
N PRO A 127 -18.68 -10.19 -2.68
CA PRO A 127 -17.81 -9.76 -3.76
C PRO A 127 -18.56 -8.76 -4.66
N THR A 128 -17.88 -7.70 -5.06
CA THR A 128 -18.42 -6.71 -6.04
C THR A 128 -18.59 -7.34 -7.44
N VAL A 129 -17.81 -8.36 -7.76
CA VAL A 129 -17.90 -9.12 -9.00
C VAL A 129 -17.84 -10.60 -8.68
N SER A 130 -18.79 -11.38 -9.19
CA SER A 130 -18.75 -12.84 -9.07
C SER A 130 -17.67 -13.41 -9.99
N MET A 131 -16.64 -14.00 -9.40
CA MET A 131 -15.61 -14.72 -10.18
C MET A 131 -16.06 -16.15 -10.46
N SER A 132 -15.77 -16.63 -11.68
CA SER A 132 -15.95 -18.03 -12.02
C SER A 132 -15.02 -18.93 -11.17
N ALA A 133 -15.37 -20.22 -11.02
CA ALA A 133 -14.53 -21.16 -10.29
C ALA A 133 -13.10 -21.25 -10.87
N THR A 134 -12.98 -21.15 -12.21
CA THR A 134 -11.70 -21.10 -12.91
C THR A 134 -10.92 -19.82 -12.56
N GLY A 135 -11.60 -18.66 -12.48
CA GLY A 135 -10.97 -17.41 -12.08
C GLY A 135 -10.42 -17.46 -10.67
N ILE A 136 -11.18 -18.03 -9.73
CA ILE A 136 -10.73 -18.22 -8.34
C ILE A 136 -9.49 -19.15 -8.29
N ARG A 137 -9.52 -20.27 -9.00
CA ARG A 137 -8.38 -21.19 -9.08
C ARG A 137 -7.14 -20.51 -9.65
N ASN A 138 -7.28 -19.80 -10.76
CA ASN A 138 -6.17 -19.10 -11.39
C ASN A 138 -5.58 -18.01 -10.48
N SER A 139 -6.41 -17.30 -9.73
CA SER A 139 -5.95 -16.34 -8.72
C SER A 139 -5.11 -17.01 -7.61
N TRP A 140 -5.56 -18.15 -7.09
CA TRP A 140 -4.81 -18.92 -6.10
C TRP A 140 -3.49 -19.48 -6.66
N VAL A 141 -3.50 -19.96 -7.91
CA VAL A 141 -2.27 -20.38 -8.59
C VAL A 141 -1.31 -19.21 -8.75
N GLY A 142 -1.80 -18.02 -9.13
CA GLY A 142 -0.98 -16.82 -9.22
C GLY A 142 -0.36 -16.41 -7.87
N VAL A 143 -1.15 -16.46 -6.79
CA VAL A 143 -0.65 -16.21 -5.42
C VAL A 143 0.42 -17.24 -5.03
N LEU A 144 0.19 -18.53 -5.31
CA LEU A 144 1.15 -19.59 -5.01
C LEU A 144 2.46 -19.39 -5.80
N ILE A 145 2.39 -19.10 -7.10
CA ILE A 145 3.56 -18.81 -7.93
C ILE A 145 4.34 -17.63 -7.37
N PHE A 146 3.65 -16.55 -7.01
CA PHE A 146 4.29 -15.36 -6.41
C PHE A 146 5.01 -15.71 -5.10
N LEU A 147 4.36 -16.43 -4.19
CA LEU A 147 4.97 -16.82 -2.90
C LEU A 147 6.16 -17.76 -3.08
N VAL A 148 6.07 -18.72 -4.00
CA VAL A 148 7.17 -19.63 -4.34
C VAL A 148 8.33 -18.84 -4.95
N SER A 149 8.07 -17.93 -5.89
CA SER A 149 9.11 -17.08 -6.50
C SER A 149 9.83 -16.23 -5.44
N LEU A 150 9.07 -15.64 -4.53
CA LEU A 150 9.61 -14.85 -3.42
C LEU A 150 10.50 -15.70 -2.50
N ALA A 151 10.04 -16.90 -2.14
CA ALA A 151 10.81 -17.84 -1.32
C ALA A 151 12.11 -18.28 -2.02
N VAL A 152 12.04 -18.59 -3.32
CA VAL A 152 13.21 -18.97 -4.12
C VAL A 152 14.22 -17.83 -4.20
N VAL A 153 13.78 -16.61 -4.51
CA VAL A 153 14.66 -15.42 -4.56
C VAL A 153 15.31 -15.18 -3.20
N THR A 154 14.54 -15.23 -2.12
CA THR A 154 15.07 -15.05 -0.76
C THR A 154 16.10 -16.12 -0.41
N PHE A 155 15.84 -17.38 -0.77
CA PHE A 155 16.77 -18.49 -0.57
C PHE A 155 18.08 -18.29 -1.37
N LEU A 156 17.98 -17.95 -2.66
CA LEU A 156 19.15 -17.71 -3.51
C LEU A 156 19.99 -16.53 -3.01
N MET A 157 19.34 -15.48 -2.48
CA MET A 157 20.05 -14.36 -1.85
C MET A 157 20.73 -14.79 -0.54
N SER A 158 20.08 -15.59 0.29
CA SER A 158 20.65 -16.05 1.56
C SER A 158 21.85 -16.98 1.38
N THR A 159 21.88 -17.74 0.29
CA THR A 159 23.02 -18.62 -0.07
C THR A 159 24.15 -17.89 -0.81
N GLY A 160 23.96 -16.62 -1.16
CA GLY A 160 24.92 -15.86 -1.98
C GLY A 160 24.94 -16.26 -3.47
N ALA A 161 24.07 -17.18 -3.89
CA ALA A 161 23.95 -17.58 -5.29
C ALA A 161 23.35 -16.48 -6.18
N LEU A 162 22.59 -15.55 -5.59
CA LEU A 162 22.05 -14.38 -6.25
C LEU A 162 22.43 -13.12 -5.47
N ILE A 163 23.30 -12.31 -6.07
CA ILE A 163 23.65 -11.01 -5.54
C ILE A 163 22.83 -9.97 -6.28
N ILE A 164 21.88 -9.34 -5.58
CA ILE A 164 21.06 -8.27 -6.14
C ILE A 164 21.59 -6.95 -5.60
N ASP A 165 22.07 -6.09 -6.49
CA ASP A 165 22.28 -4.69 -6.15
C ASP A 165 20.90 -3.97 -6.12
N VAL A 166 20.43 -3.68 -4.91
CA VAL A 166 19.12 -3.08 -4.67
C VAL A 166 18.98 -1.73 -5.38
N VAL A 167 20.06 -0.95 -5.48
CA VAL A 167 20.05 0.37 -6.14
C VAL A 167 19.86 0.21 -7.63
N SER A 168 20.60 -0.70 -8.27
CA SER A 168 20.46 -0.99 -9.71
C SER A 168 19.07 -1.56 -10.05
N VAL A 169 18.51 -2.41 -9.19
CA VAL A 169 17.15 -2.93 -9.37
C VAL A 169 16.12 -1.81 -9.24
N ALA A 170 16.19 -0.98 -8.20
CA ALA A 170 15.27 0.14 -8.01
C ALA A 170 15.31 1.11 -9.20
N THR A 171 16.48 1.43 -9.69
CA THR A 171 16.69 2.28 -10.87
C THR A 171 16.09 1.66 -12.12
N SER A 172 16.35 0.37 -12.35
CA SER A 172 15.81 -0.36 -13.51
C SER A 172 14.27 -0.42 -13.48
N VAL A 173 13.70 -0.69 -12.30
CA VAL A 173 12.25 -0.70 -12.08
C VAL A 173 11.64 0.68 -12.37
N ALA A 174 12.28 1.76 -11.93
CA ALA A 174 11.82 3.12 -12.22
C ALA A 174 11.80 3.41 -13.73
N TYR A 175 12.84 3.03 -14.47
CA TYR A 175 12.87 3.17 -15.95
C TYR A 175 11.80 2.32 -16.63
N ILE A 176 11.59 1.07 -16.19
CA ILE A 176 10.58 0.18 -16.74
C ILE A 176 9.18 0.77 -16.55
N PHE A 177 8.84 1.22 -15.34
CA PHE A 177 7.53 1.84 -15.08
C PHE A 177 7.33 3.12 -15.88
N THR A 178 8.36 3.97 -15.98
CA THR A 178 8.30 5.17 -16.80
C THR A 178 8.08 4.82 -18.27
N ALA A 179 8.79 3.83 -18.80
CA ALA A 179 8.62 3.38 -20.18
C ALA A 179 7.21 2.82 -20.43
N ILE A 180 6.71 1.97 -19.53
CA ILE A 180 5.33 1.44 -19.60
C ILE A 180 4.32 2.58 -19.60
N PHE A 181 4.45 3.55 -18.71
CA PHE A 181 3.56 4.71 -18.66
C PHE A 181 3.57 5.49 -19.98
N VAL A 182 4.75 5.82 -20.49
CA VAL A 182 4.90 6.58 -21.74
C VAL A 182 4.32 5.80 -22.93
N ILE A 183 4.64 4.50 -23.06
CA ILE A 183 4.15 3.65 -24.15
C ILE A 183 2.63 3.52 -24.08
N TYR A 184 2.09 3.23 -22.91
CA TYR A 184 0.64 3.08 -22.70
C TYR A 184 -0.10 4.38 -23.01
N TYR A 185 0.42 5.51 -22.51
CA TYR A 185 -0.15 6.82 -22.75
C TYR A 185 -0.12 7.18 -24.24
N ALA A 186 1.01 6.98 -24.89
CA ALA A 186 1.15 7.21 -26.33
C ALA A 186 0.24 6.29 -27.15
N ALA A 187 0.14 5.02 -26.77
CA ALA A 187 -0.74 4.08 -27.46
C ALA A 187 -2.21 4.52 -27.41
N ILE A 188 -2.71 4.96 -26.26
CA ILE A 188 -4.07 5.47 -26.15
C ILE A 188 -4.22 6.77 -26.95
N PHE A 189 -3.26 7.70 -26.85
CA PHE A 189 -3.34 9.00 -27.50
C PHE A 189 -3.35 8.91 -29.02
N PHE A 190 -2.53 8.02 -29.60
CA PHE A 190 -2.39 7.90 -31.06
C PHE A 190 -3.31 6.85 -31.67
N PHE A 191 -3.62 5.76 -30.95
CA PHE A 191 -4.37 4.62 -31.50
C PHE A 191 -5.74 4.40 -30.85
N GLY A 192 -6.10 5.17 -29.80
CA GLY A 192 -7.33 4.99 -29.03
C GLY A 192 -8.61 5.53 -29.68
N ASN A 193 -8.57 5.98 -30.97
CA ASN A 193 -9.72 6.57 -31.67
C ASN A 193 -10.43 7.69 -30.88
N LEU A 194 -9.65 8.51 -30.18
CA LEU A 194 -10.14 9.58 -29.31
C LEU A 194 -10.63 10.78 -30.13
N ASP A 195 -11.74 11.39 -29.69
CA ASP A 195 -12.20 12.66 -30.24
C ASP A 195 -11.31 13.84 -29.79
N SER A 196 -11.57 15.04 -30.35
CA SER A 196 -10.78 16.24 -30.05
C SER A 196 -10.92 16.70 -28.61
N ALA A 197 -12.06 16.46 -27.96
CA ALA A 197 -12.31 16.82 -26.56
C ALA A 197 -11.58 15.84 -25.63
N GLU A 198 -11.61 14.55 -25.95
CA GLU A 198 -10.89 13.51 -25.21
C GLU A 198 -9.38 13.68 -25.28
N LYS A 199 -8.84 14.03 -26.44
CA LYS A 199 -7.40 14.37 -26.60
C LYS A 199 -7.00 15.55 -25.71
N LYS A 200 -7.80 16.61 -25.64
CA LYS A 200 -7.55 17.74 -24.75
C LYS A 200 -7.56 17.32 -23.29
N ARG A 201 -8.52 16.48 -22.89
CA ARG A 201 -8.59 15.94 -21.51
C ARG A 201 -7.37 15.08 -21.18
N MET A 202 -6.89 14.27 -22.14
CA MET A 202 -5.66 13.50 -21.95
C MET A 202 -4.43 14.40 -21.77
N ILE A 203 -4.29 15.47 -22.55
CA ILE A 203 -3.18 16.42 -22.36
C ILE A 203 -3.25 17.05 -20.96
N SER A 204 -4.44 17.46 -20.53
CA SER A 204 -4.63 17.98 -19.15
C SER A 204 -4.26 16.94 -18.08
N LEU A 205 -4.64 15.68 -18.29
CA LEU A 205 -4.27 14.59 -17.40
C LEU A 205 -2.74 14.39 -17.35
N LEU A 206 -2.06 14.45 -18.51
CA LEU A 206 -0.60 14.34 -18.57
C LEU A 206 0.07 15.47 -17.76
N LEU A 207 -0.40 16.71 -17.90
CA LEU A 207 0.12 17.84 -17.13
C LEU A 207 -0.06 17.64 -15.62
N ILE A 208 -1.23 17.12 -15.20
CA ILE A 208 -1.49 16.79 -13.80
C ILE A 208 -0.57 15.66 -13.34
N CYS A 209 -0.35 14.63 -14.15
CA CYS A 209 0.58 13.54 -13.80
C CYS A 209 2.02 14.05 -13.62
N VAL A 210 2.50 14.91 -14.53
CA VAL A 210 3.84 15.51 -14.42
C VAL A 210 3.95 16.40 -13.18
N ALA A 211 2.96 17.26 -12.93
CA ALA A 211 2.93 18.10 -11.73
C ALA A 211 2.90 17.26 -10.44
N SER A 212 2.10 16.19 -10.44
CA SER A 212 2.04 15.24 -9.32
C SER A 212 3.39 14.54 -9.11
N ALA A 213 4.05 14.09 -10.17
CA ALA A 213 5.36 13.47 -10.07
C ALA A 213 6.41 14.43 -9.49
N CYS A 214 6.43 15.69 -9.94
CA CYS A 214 7.31 16.72 -9.38
C CYS A 214 7.02 17.00 -7.90
N PHE A 215 5.75 17.10 -7.54
CA PHE A 215 5.34 17.28 -6.14
C PHE A 215 5.81 16.12 -5.26
N TRP A 216 5.52 14.89 -5.65
CA TRP A 216 5.89 13.70 -4.88
C TRP A 216 7.40 13.50 -4.83
N ALA A 217 8.14 13.81 -5.89
CA ALA A 217 9.60 13.77 -5.89
C ALA A 217 10.19 14.72 -4.83
N GLY A 218 9.62 15.92 -4.65
CA GLY A 218 10.03 16.83 -3.58
C GLY A 218 9.55 16.37 -2.19
N PHE A 219 8.32 15.90 -2.09
CA PHE A 219 7.72 15.48 -0.82
C PHE A 219 8.42 14.27 -0.20
N GLU A 220 8.75 13.26 -1.00
CA GLU A 220 9.43 12.02 -0.53
C GLU A 220 10.88 12.29 -0.08
N GLN A 221 11.48 13.41 -0.49
CA GLN A 221 12.81 13.80 0.01
C GLN A 221 12.79 14.27 1.47
N ALA A 222 11.62 14.60 2.02
CA ALA A 222 11.50 14.99 3.43
C ALA A 222 12.02 13.90 4.39
N GLY A 223 11.85 12.62 4.04
CA GLY A 223 12.35 11.48 4.83
C GLY A 223 13.81 11.11 4.58
N SER A 224 14.49 11.73 3.63
CA SER A 224 15.87 11.39 3.22
C SER A 224 16.78 12.63 3.15
N SER A 225 17.01 13.16 1.95
CA SER A 225 17.99 14.24 1.71
C SER A 225 17.67 15.53 2.44
N LEU A 226 16.38 15.93 2.56
CA LEU A 226 16.01 17.14 3.32
C LEU A 226 16.24 16.97 4.82
N ASN A 227 16.00 15.78 5.35
CA ASN A 227 16.28 15.49 6.76
C ASN A 227 17.78 15.51 7.06
N ILE A 228 18.60 14.94 6.19
CA ILE A 228 20.07 14.98 6.32
C ILE A 228 20.55 16.44 6.24
N PHE A 229 20.07 17.20 5.26
CA PHE A 229 20.40 18.61 5.10
C PHE A 229 20.04 19.44 6.36
N ALA A 230 18.87 19.22 6.93
CA ALA A 230 18.43 19.91 8.14
C ALA A 230 19.22 19.50 9.41
N HIS A 231 19.86 18.32 9.41
CA HIS A 231 20.68 17.87 10.54
C HIS A 231 22.13 18.40 10.44
N GLU A 232 22.62 18.64 9.24
CA GLU A 232 24.01 19.07 8.99
C GLU A 232 24.18 20.60 8.97
N ASN A 233 23.08 21.37 8.85
CA ASN A 233 23.05 22.83 8.80
C ASN A 233 22.13 23.43 9.88
#